data_fc52aff1aa0572bc053e96e72957c586
#
_entry.id   fc52aff1aa0572bc053e96e72957c586
#
_cell.length_a   1.000
_cell.length_b   1.000
_cell.length_c   1.000
_cell.angle_alpha   90.00
_cell.angle_beta   90.00
_cell.angle_gamma   90.00
#
_symmetry.space_group_name_H-M   'P 1'
#
loop_
_entity.id
_entity.type
_entity.pdbx_description
1 polymer ?
#
loop_
_entity_poly.entity_id
_entity_poly.type
_entity_poly.pdbx_seq_one_letter_code
_entity_poly.pdbx_strand_id
1 'polypeptide(L)'
;MSITQRTLKLVLATCFACLLAYFFDLSSAVSAGIIAILSLSDTRRSTIKLARNRLFSTLLALLVGVIAFQLTGYHIWSFGLYLAFYVPLAYKLGWEIGITPSSVLVSHLLIQQSTAPALLLNELLLFLIGTGFALLVNLYMPSREKEIHHYHTLVEEKLKDVLLRLSYYLKRGDGRNQAQLVNELEQLLEVALKLVYLDHSDHLFHQTDYHIHYFEMRQRQTRILRNMAQQINTCQLAASESLIVAQLFSKTASQLSQSNPAYNLLEDIEKYLQVFRNRSLPKTREEFETRATLLQLFRELEHFIQIKVDFYQRYAKNENNFS
;
A
#
# COMPACT_ATOMS: atom_id res chain seq x y z
N MET A 1 -6.20 -6.52 -8.06
CA MET A 1 -7.33 -7.37 -8.50
C MET A 1 -7.72 -6.96 -9.92
N SER A 2 -7.88 -7.91 -10.85
CA SER A 2 -8.28 -7.58 -12.22
C SER A 2 -9.73 -7.05 -12.24
N ILE A 3 -10.07 -6.23 -13.25
CA ILE A 3 -11.43 -5.71 -13.45
C ILE A 3 -12.44 -6.85 -13.50
N THR A 4 -12.10 -7.94 -14.22
CA THR A 4 -12.94 -9.14 -14.37
C THR A 4 -13.23 -9.81 -13.01
N GLN A 5 -12.23 -9.94 -12.13
CA GLN A 5 -12.43 -10.53 -10.81
C GLN A 5 -13.32 -9.65 -9.92
N ARG A 6 -13.17 -8.33 -10.02
CA ARG A 6 -14.00 -7.38 -9.25
C ARG A 6 -15.46 -7.45 -9.74
N THR A 7 -15.67 -7.45 -11.03
CA THR A 7 -17.00 -7.58 -11.65
C THR A 7 -17.67 -8.90 -11.24
N LEU A 8 -16.94 -10.02 -11.33
CA LEU A 8 -17.47 -11.33 -10.93
C LEU A 8 -17.90 -11.36 -9.46
N LYS A 9 -17.07 -10.82 -8.56
CA LYS A 9 -17.41 -10.71 -7.14
C LYS A 9 -18.66 -9.89 -6.87
N LEU A 10 -18.79 -8.73 -7.54
CA LEU A 10 -19.96 -7.86 -7.42
C LEU A 10 -21.22 -8.59 -7.87
N VAL A 11 -21.18 -9.22 -9.06
CA VAL A 11 -22.31 -9.94 -9.61
C VAL A 11 -22.73 -11.11 -8.72
N LEU A 12 -21.78 -11.94 -8.29
CA LEU A 12 -22.07 -13.08 -7.43
C LEU A 12 -22.65 -12.64 -6.07
N ALA A 13 -22.04 -11.66 -5.40
CA ALA A 13 -22.56 -11.16 -4.12
C ALA A 13 -23.98 -10.62 -4.26
N THR A 14 -24.24 -9.85 -5.32
CA THR A 14 -25.56 -9.26 -5.59
C THR A 14 -26.60 -10.32 -5.88
N CYS A 15 -26.31 -11.25 -6.80
CA CYS A 15 -27.25 -12.30 -7.19
C CYS A 15 -27.62 -13.21 -6.01
N PHE A 16 -26.62 -13.66 -5.25
CA PHE A 16 -26.87 -14.51 -4.08
C PHE A 16 -27.61 -13.78 -2.96
N ALA A 17 -27.32 -12.49 -2.73
CA ALA A 17 -28.05 -11.69 -1.76
C ALA A 17 -29.52 -11.50 -2.15
N CYS A 18 -29.80 -11.20 -3.44
CA CYS A 18 -31.17 -11.08 -3.95
C CYS A 18 -31.92 -12.42 -3.88
N LEU A 19 -31.29 -13.52 -4.29
CA LEU A 19 -31.92 -14.85 -4.28
C LEU A 19 -32.26 -15.30 -2.86
N LEU A 20 -31.37 -15.09 -1.89
CA LEU A 20 -31.63 -15.46 -0.51
C LEU A 20 -32.74 -14.60 0.11
N ALA A 21 -32.71 -13.28 -0.15
CA ALA A 21 -33.77 -12.38 0.33
C ALA A 21 -35.14 -12.74 -0.29
N TYR A 22 -35.15 -13.13 -1.57
CA TYR A 22 -36.36 -13.62 -2.24
C TYR A 22 -36.86 -14.95 -1.64
N PHE A 23 -35.94 -15.89 -1.35
CA PHE A 23 -36.29 -17.18 -0.75
C PHE A 23 -36.92 -17.04 0.63
N PHE A 24 -36.55 -16.01 1.38
CA PHE A 24 -37.16 -15.70 2.68
C PHE A 24 -38.41 -14.81 2.60
N ASP A 25 -38.97 -14.62 1.40
CA ASP A 25 -40.14 -13.75 1.14
C ASP A 25 -39.99 -12.34 1.72
N LEU A 26 -38.76 -11.79 1.71
CA LEU A 26 -38.51 -10.45 2.19
C LEU A 26 -39.03 -9.40 1.21
N SER A 27 -39.72 -8.40 1.71
CA SER A 27 -40.17 -7.26 0.91
C SER A 27 -38.94 -6.53 0.36
N SER A 28 -38.99 -6.14 -0.92
CA SER A 28 -37.88 -5.40 -1.57
C SER A 28 -36.54 -6.17 -1.65
N ALA A 29 -36.57 -7.49 -1.93
CA ALA A 29 -35.41 -8.38 -1.97
C ALA A 29 -34.23 -7.84 -2.79
N VAL A 30 -34.47 -7.05 -3.85
CA VAL A 30 -33.44 -6.42 -4.67
C VAL A 30 -32.56 -5.46 -3.85
N SER A 31 -33.09 -4.86 -2.79
CA SER A 31 -32.34 -3.96 -1.92
C SER A 31 -31.18 -4.66 -1.19
N ALA A 32 -31.31 -5.96 -0.87
CA ALA A 32 -30.19 -6.75 -0.34
C ALA A 32 -29.01 -6.82 -1.33
N GLY A 33 -29.31 -6.96 -2.62
CA GLY A 33 -28.28 -6.93 -3.67
C GLY A 33 -27.60 -5.56 -3.80
N ILE A 34 -28.37 -4.47 -3.73
CA ILE A 34 -27.81 -3.11 -3.75
C ILE A 34 -26.89 -2.90 -2.54
N ILE A 35 -27.31 -3.35 -1.36
CA ILE A 35 -26.48 -3.28 -0.14
C ILE A 35 -25.21 -4.11 -0.31
N ALA A 36 -25.27 -5.29 -0.96
CA ALA A 36 -24.10 -6.12 -1.23
C ALA A 36 -23.09 -5.38 -2.13
N ILE A 37 -23.56 -4.75 -3.23
CA ILE A 37 -22.70 -3.94 -4.10
C ILE A 37 -22.02 -2.82 -3.33
N LEU A 38 -22.77 -2.07 -2.56
CA LEU A 38 -22.25 -0.97 -1.77
C LEU A 38 -21.27 -1.45 -0.68
N SER A 39 -21.46 -2.64 -0.12
CA SER A 39 -20.68 -3.20 1.00
C SER A 39 -19.38 -3.87 0.59
N LEU A 40 -19.17 -4.14 -0.70
CA LEU A 40 -17.93 -4.71 -1.20
C LEU A 40 -16.82 -3.66 -1.23
N SER A 41 -15.64 -3.99 -0.69
CA SER A 41 -14.45 -3.14 -0.68
C SER A 41 -13.23 -3.88 -1.19
N ASP A 42 -12.15 -3.15 -1.47
CA ASP A 42 -10.94 -3.71 -2.08
C ASP A 42 -10.12 -4.61 -1.14
N THR A 43 -10.36 -4.54 0.18
CA THR A 43 -9.65 -5.36 1.18
C THR A 43 -10.63 -5.98 2.19
N ARG A 44 -10.24 -7.13 2.78
CA ARG A 44 -11.05 -7.81 3.81
C ARG A 44 -11.28 -6.93 5.05
N ARG A 45 -10.22 -6.30 5.54
CA ARG A 45 -10.25 -5.44 6.73
C ARG A 45 -11.15 -4.22 6.51
N SER A 46 -11.06 -3.60 5.34
CA SER A 46 -11.93 -2.46 5.01
C SER A 46 -13.38 -2.89 4.88
N THR A 47 -13.68 -4.07 4.33
CA THR A 47 -15.05 -4.59 4.22
C THR A 47 -15.66 -4.82 5.61
N ILE A 48 -14.91 -5.39 6.57
CA ILE A 48 -15.41 -5.58 7.95
C ILE A 48 -15.65 -4.24 8.63
N LYS A 49 -14.72 -3.30 8.52
CA LYS A 49 -14.88 -1.95 9.09
C LYS A 49 -16.09 -1.24 8.49
N LEU A 50 -16.28 -1.37 7.19
CA LEU A 50 -17.40 -0.82 6.44
C LEU A 50 -18.73 -1.43 6.90
N ALA A 51 -18.80 -2.77 7.03
CA ALA A 51 -19.96 -3.50 7.50
C ALA A 51 -20.38 -3.08 8.92
N ARG A 52 -19.41 -2.97 9.82
CA ARG A 52 -19.65 -2.49 11.20
C ARG A 52 -20.22 -1.08 11.25
N ASN A 53 -19.59 -0.14 10.55
CA ASN A 53 -20.02 1.25 10.56
C ASN A 53 -21.40 1.40 9.92
N ARG A 54 -21.70 0.63 8.89
CA ARG A 54 -23.03 0.62 8.25
C ARG A 54 -24.09 -0.01 9.15
N LEU A 55 -23.75 -1.05 9.90
CA LEU A 55 -24.70 -1.64 10.86
C LEU A 55 -25.18 -0.59 11.87
N PHE A 56 -24.23 0.12 12.51
CA PHE A 56 -24.59 1.17 13.47
C PHE A 56 -25.34 2.32 12.82
N SER A 57 -24.95 2.70 11.60
CA SER A 57 -25.65 3.71 10.80
C SER A 57 -27.09 3.31 10.47
N THR A 58 -27.30 2.03 10.09
CA THR A 58 -28.64 1.49 9.78
C THR A 58 -29.53 1.45 11.03
N LEU A 59 -28.99 1.01 12.15
CA LEU A 59 -29.76 1.01 13.43
C LEU A 59 -30.16 2.44 13.81
N LEU A 60 -29.24 3.40 13.72
CA LEU A 60 -29.53 4.81 13.96
C LEU A 60 -30.58 5.37 12.98
N ALA A 61 -30.44 5.05 11.69
CA ALA A 61 -31.36 5.49 10.65
C ALA A 61 -32.79 4.98 10.87
N LEU A 62 -32.92 3.67 11.18
CA LEU A 62 -34.23 3.08 11.50
C LEU A 62 -34.85 3.71 12.75
N LEU A 63 -34.06 3.95 13.80
CA LEU A 63 -34.53 4.61 15.02
C LEU A 63 -35.06 6.02 14.74
N VAL A 64 -34.25 6.85 14.08
CA VAL A 64 -34.63 8.23 13.74
C VAL A 64 -35.80 8.25 12.75
N GLY A 65 -35.82 7.32 11.78
CA GLY A 65 -36.92 7.19 10.81
C GLY A 65 -38.24 6.81 11.48
N VAL A 66 -38.23 5.85 12.39
CA VAL A 66 -39.43 5.48 13.18
C VAL A 66 -39.95 6.67 13.96
N ILE A 67 -39.11 7.38 14.68
CA ILE A 67 -39.51 8.57 15.46
C ILE A 67 -40.10 9.64 14.53
N ALA A 68 -39.43 9.94 13.41
CA ALA A 68 -39.91 10.94 12.48
C ALA A 68 -41.29 10.59 11.91
N PHE A 69 -41.49 9.34 11.43
CA PHE A 69 -42.76 8.90 10.84
C PHE A 69 -43.88 8.76 11.87
N GLN A 70 -43.60 8.37 13.08
CA GLN A 70 -44.62 8.34 14.15
C GLN A 70 -45.09 9.71 14.58
N LEU A 71 -44.19 10.73 14.58
CA LEU A 71 -44.53 12.08 14.99
C LEU A 71 -45.22 12.89 13.88
N THR A 72 -44.81 12.70 12.63
CA THR A 72 -45.24 13.57 11.51
C THR A 72 -46.06 12.86 10.41
N GLY A 73 -46.25 11.53 10.57
CA GLY A 73 -46.93 10.70 9.59
C GLY A 73 -46.02 10.32 8.39
N TYR A 74 -46.60 9.55 7.45
CA TYR A 74 -45.87 9.01 6.29
C TYR A 74 -45.97 9.98 5.10
N HIS A 75 -45.26 11.09 5.17
CA HIS A 75 -45.23 12.11 4.13
C HIS A 75 -43.78 12.33 3.65
N ILE A 76 -43.63 12.86 2.45
CA ILE A 76 -42.30 13.17 1.91
C ILE A 76 -41.53 14.18 2.79
N TRP A 77 -42.23 15.07 3.46
CA TRP A 77 -41.66 16.03 4.44
C TRP A 77 -41.10 15.33 5.68
N SER A 78 -41.72 14.25 6.11
CA SER A 78 -41.26 13.44 7.24
C SER A 78 -39.93 12.75 6.92
N PHE A 79 -39.73 12.36 5.65
CA PHE A 79 -38.45 11.86 5.17
C PHE A 79 -37.39 12.96 5.16
N GLY A 80 -37.74 14.18 4.77
CA GLY A 80 -36.85 15.35 4.88
C GLY A 80 -36.43 15.61 6.32
N LEU A 81 -37.39 15.56 7.27
CA LEU A 81 -37.13 15.72 8.69
C LEU A 81 -36.19 14.61 9.22
N TYR A 82 -36.43 13.36 8.83
CA TYR A 82 -35.54 12.23 9.13
C TYR A 82 -34.10 12.54 8.68
N LEU A 83 -33.90 12.97 7.44
CA LEU A 83 -32.57 13.29 6.91
C LEU A 83 -31.92 14.46 7.67
N ALA A 84 -32.69 15.50 8.03
CA ALA A 84 -32.19 16.65 8.76
C ALA A 84 -31.60 16.31 10.14
N PHE A 85 -32.11 15.24 10.80
CA PHE A 85 -31.57 14.75 12.08
C PHE A 85 -30.56 13.62 11.91
N TYR A 86 -30.85 12.66 11.04
CA TYR A 86 -29.98 11.51 10.86
C TYR A 86 -28.62 11.84 10.27
N VAL A 87 -28.58 12.66 9.21
CA VAL A 87 -27.33 12.95 8.50
C VAL A 87 -26.28 13.63 9.40
N PRO A 88 -26.62 14.72 10.15
CA PRO A 88 -25.65 15.32 11.07
C PRO A 88 -25.18 14.35 12.19
N LEU A 89 -26.07 13.50 12.69
CA LEU A 89 -25.71 12.49 13.70
C LEU A 89 -24.75 11.44 13.12
N ALA A 90 -25.01 10.96 11.91
CA ALA A 90 -24.14 10.00 11.22
C ALA A 90 -22.75 10.58 10.98
N TYR A 91 -22.62 11.83 10.55
CA TYR A 91 -21.33 12.53 10.43
C TYR A 91 -20.62 12.68 11.78
N LYS A 92 -21.33 13.10 12.82
CA LYS A 92 -20.76 13.29 14.17
C LYS A 92 -20.21 11.98 14.76
N LEU A 93 -20.83 10.84 14.43
CA LEU A 93 -20.44 9.52 14.90
C LEU A 93 -19.42 8.81 13.99
N GLY A 94 -19.08 9.39 12.83
CA GLY A 94 -18.17 8.78 11.85
C GLY A 94 -18.80 7.60 11.11
N TRP A 95 -20.14 7.62 10.91
CA TRP A 95 -20.91 6.58 10.22
C TRP A 95 -21.49 7.05 8.89
N GLU A 96 -20.92 8.11 8.29
CA GLU A 96 -21.37 8.74 7.05
C GLU A 96 -21.47 7.77 5.87
N ILE A 97 -20.61 6.75 5.84
CA ILE A 97 -20.58 5.69 4.80
C ILE A 97 -21.90 4.88 4.77
N GLY A 98 -22.64 4.88 5.87
CA GLY A 98 -23.95 4.21 5.97
C GLY A 98 -25.12 5.04 5.51
N ILE A 99 -24.98 6.35 5.29
CA ILE A 99 -26.10 7.26 5.00
C ILE A 99 -26.92 6.77 3.80
N THR A 100 -26.27 6.52 2.68
CA THR A 100 -26.94 6.11 1.44
C THR A 100 -27.70 4.79 1.58
N PRO A 101 -27.07 3.66 1.97
CA PRO A 101 -27.80 2.39 2.06
C PRO A 101 -28.88 2.42 3.15
N SER A 102 -28.64 3.08 4.27
CA SER A 102 -29.63 3.15 5.35
C SER A 102 -30.84 4.00 4.97
N SER A 103 -30.65 5.09 4.20
CA SER A 103 -31.76 5.90 3.72
C SER A 103 -32.63 5.19 2.71
N VAL A 104 -32.07 4.25 1.92
CA VAL A 104 -32.88 3.36 1.06
C VAL A 104 -33.79 2.47 1.92
N LEU A 105 -33.27 1.86 3.00
CA LEU A 105 -34.08 1.05 3.90
C LEU A 105 -35.18 1.86 4.59
N VAL A 106 -34.89 3.06 5.06
CA VAL A 106 -35.88 3.95 5.66
C VAL A 106 -36.94 4.42 4.64
N SER A 107 -36.58 4.55 3.35
CA SER A 107 -37.58 4.89 2.33
C SER A 107 -38.66 3.80 2.13
N HIS A 108 -38.33 2.53 2.42
CA HIS A 108 -39.32 1.46 2.39
C HIS A 108 -40.41 1.66 3.47
N LEU A 109 -40.03 2.17 4.67
CA LEU A 109 -41.01 2.50 5.72
C LEU A 109 -41.99 3.58 5.23
N LEU A 110 -41.51 4.56 4.48
CA LEU A 110 -42.35 5.60 3.88
C LEU A 110 -43.27 5.01 2.80
N ILE A 111 -42.77 4.18 1.91
CA ILE A 111 -43.53 3.56 0.82
C ILE A 111 -44.62 2.64 1.35
N GLN A 112 -44.31 1.82 2.36
CA GLN A 112 -45.24 0.89 2.99
C GLN A 112 -46.15 1.56 4.04
N GLN A 113 -45.92 2.84 4.33
CA GLN A 113 -46.68 3.61 5.33
C GLN A 113 -46.78 2.88 6.67
N SER A 114 -45.71 2.22 7.11
CA SER A 114 -45.72 1.39 8.30
C SER A 114 -44.35 1.47 9.01
N THR A 115 -44.41 1.43 10.35
CA THR A 115 -43.24 1.22 11.24
C THR A 115 -43.43 -0.04 12.08
N ALA A 116 -44.21 -1.00 11.57
CA ALA A 116 -44.44 -2.26 12.30
C ALA A 116 -43.11 -3.00 12.55
N PRO A 117 -42.95 -3.66 13.70
CA PRO A 117 -41.73 -4.40 14.02
C PRO A 117 -41.34 -5.45 12.98
N ALA A 118 -42.33 -6.07 12.32
CA ALA A 118 -42.10 -7.03 11.26
C ALA A 118 -41.39 -6.38 10.05
N LEU A 119 -41.75 -5.12 9.69
CA LEU A 119 -41.11 -4.38 8.61
C LEU A 119 -39.70 -3.93 9.00
N LEU A 120 -39.50 -3.49 10.24
CA LEU A 120 -38.16 -3.13 10.74
C LEU A 120 -37.23 -4.34 10.74
N LEU A 121 -37.73 -5.53 11.10
CA LEU A 121 -37.00 -6.78 11.02
C LEU A 121 -36.65 -7.12 9.56
N ASN A 122 -37.59 -6.94 8.63
CA ASN A 122 -37.35 -7.11 7.19
C ASN A 122 -36.18 -6.24 6.71
N GLU A 123 -36.16 -4.94 7.05
CA GLU A 123 -35.11 -4.03 6.63
C GLU A 123 -33.74 -4.41 7.24
N LEU A 124 -33.73 -4.85 8.49
CA LEU A 124 -32.52 -5.34 9.15
C LEU A 124 -32.01 -6.64 8.51
N LEU A 125 -32.90 -7.56 8.14
CA LEU A 125 -32.54 -8.80 7.42
C LEU A 125 -32.00 -8.51 6.03
N LEU A 126 -32.59 -7.60 5.27
CA LEU A 126 -32.07 -7.16 3.97
C LEU A 126 -30.65 -6.62 4.11
N PHE A 127 -30.40 -5.80 5.14
CA PHE A 127 -29.06 -5.29 5.43
C PHE A 127 -28.07 -6.41 5.77
N LEU A 128 -28.45 -7.34 6.67
CA LEU A 128 -27.60 -8.44 7.09
C LEU A 128 -27.27 -9.40 5.95
N ILE A 129 -28.24 -9.74 5.11
CA ILE A 129 -28.06 -10.60 3.94
C ILE A 129 -27.11 -9.92 2.95
N GLY A 130 -27.36 -8.67 2.57
CA GLY A 130 -26.54 -7.94 1.62
C GLY A 130 -25.11 -7.79 2.10
N THR A 131 -24.92 -7.34 3.34
CA THR A 131 -23.60 -7.18 3.94
C THR A 131 -22.91 -8.52 4.19
N GLY A 132 -23.66 -9.55 4.56
CA GLY A 132 -23.16 -10.92 4.78
C GLY A 132 -22.57 -11.51 3.49
N PHE A 133 -23.27 -11.42 2.37
CA PHE A 133 -22.74 -11.90 1.08
C PHE A 133 -21.54 -11.08 0.61
N ALA A 134 -21.52 -9.76 0.82
CA ALA A 134 -20.33 -8.95 0.53
C ALA A 134 -19.12 -9.41 1.34
N LEU A 135 -19.30 -9.73 2.62
CA LEU A 135 -18.26 -10.30 3.48
C LEU A 135 -17.81 -11.68 2.99
N LEU A 136 -18.74 -12.61 2.74
CA LEU A 136 -18.44 -13.97 2.29
C LEU A 136 -17.66 -13.99 0.98
N VAL A 137 -18.09 -13.23 -0.01
CA VAL A 137 -17.41 -13.15 -1.30
C VAL A 137 -16.05 -12.48 -1.17
N ASN A 138 -15.89 -11.57 -0.22
CA ASN A 138 -14.62 -10.89 -0.01
C ASN A 138 -13.64 -11.69 0.88
N LEU A 139 -14.09 -12.73 1.58
CA LEU A 139 -13.20 -13.69 2.23
C LEU A 139 -12.34 -14.47 1.21
N TYR A 140 -12.87 -14.72 0.02
CA TYR A 140 -12.12 -15.33 -1.07
C TYR A 140 -11.28 -14.27 -1.82
N MET A 141 -10.15 -13.90 -1.24
CA MET A 141 -9.14 -13.07 -1.92
C MET A 141 -7.91 -13.91 -2.27
N PRO A 142 -7.49 -13.94 -3.55
CA PRO A 142 -6.25 -14.61 -3.92
C PRO A 142 -5.06 -13.93 -3.25
N SER A 143 -4.11 -14.73 -2.75
CA SER A 143 -2.85 -14.22 -2.20
C SER A 143 -2.09 -13.43 -3.27
N ARG A 144 -1.51 -12.30 -2.89
CA ARG A 144 -0.65 -11.47 -3.74
C ARG A 144 0.82 -11.80 -3.59
N GLU A 145 1.15 -12.83 -2.83
CA GLU A 145 2.52 -13.22 -2.49
C GLU A 145 3.39 -13.42 -3.73
N LYS A 146 2.88 -14.10 -4.75
CA LYS A 146 3.62 -14.30 -6.02
C LYS A 146 3.94 -12.98 -6.72
N GLU A 147 3.00 -12.03 -6.70
CA GLU A 147 3.18 -10.71 -7.29
C GLU A 147 4.19 -9.89 -6.48
N ILE A 148 4.14 -9.96 -5.14
CA ILE A 148 5.11 -9.33 -4.24
C ILE A 148 6.51 -9.88 -4.49
N HIS A 149 6.69 -11.20 -4.58
CA HIS A 149 7.98 -11.82 -4.89
C HIS A 149 8.51 -11.42 -6.28
N HIS A 150 7.63 -11.28 -7.26
CA HIS A 150 8.02 -10.76 -8.57
C HIS A 150 8.57 -9.33 -8.48
N TYR A 151 7.92 -8.45 -7.71
CA TYR A 151 8.43 -7.08 -7.49
C TYR A 151 9.74 -7.06 -6.69
N HIS A 152 9.96 -7.99 -5.76
CA HIS A 152 11.26 -8.16 -5.11
C HIS A 152 12.37 -8.39 -6.14
N THR A 153 12.17 -9.34 -7.05
CA THR A 153 13.14 -9.66 -8.10
C THR A 153 13.40 -8.45 -9.03
N LEU A 154 12.34 -7.80 -9.51
CA LEU A 154 12.45 -6.63 -10.38
C LEU A 154 13.20 -5.47 -9.73
N VAL A 155 12.93 -5.19 -8.45
CA VAL A 155 13.60 -4.12 -7.70
C VAL A 155 15.08 -4.44 -7.50
N GLU A 156 15.42 -5.69 -7.17
CA GLU A 156 16.83 -6.12 -7.03
C GLU A 156 17.60 -6.01 -8.35
N GLU A 157 17.01 -6.45 -9.46
CA GLU A 157 17.61 -6.33 -10.79
C GLU A 157 17.84 -4.86 -11.17
N LYS A 158 16.81 -4.02 -10.97
CA LYS A 158 16.91 -2.60 -11.30
C LYS A 158 17.94 -1.86 -10.43
N LEU A 159 18.04 -2.22 -9.14
CA LEU A 159 19.09 -1.70 -8.25
C LEU A 159 20.49 -2.07 -8.75
N LYS A 160 20.70 -3.32 -9.17
CA LYS A 160 21.97 -3.78 -9.76
C LYS A 160 22.31 -2.98 -11.02
N ASP A 161 21.32 -2.78 -11.90
CA ASP A 161 21.50 -2.01 -13.14
C ASP A 161 21.93 -0.57 -12.86
N VAL A 162 21.30 0.09 -11.87
CA VAL A 162 21.68 1.44 -11.45
C VAL A 162 23.13 1.46 -10.96
N LEU A 163 23.51 0.56 -10.06
CA LEU A 163 24.88 0.50 -9.53
C LEU A 163 25.91 0.23 -10.63
N LEU A 164 25.64 -0.70 -11.53
CA LEU A 164 26.51 -1.00 -12.66
C LEU A 164 26.65 0.22 -13.61
N ARG A 165 25.56 0.95 -13.82
CA ARG A 165 25.57 2.15 -14.64
C ARG A 165 26.39 3.27 -13.98
N LEU A 166 26.25 3.48 -12.68
CA LEU A 166 27.08 4.43 -11.94
C LEU A 166 28.56 4.03 -11.98
N SER A 167 28.89 2.74 -11.84
CA SER A 167 30.24 2.21 -12.04
C SER A 167 30.78 2.54 -13.44
N TYR A 168 29.96 2.36 -14.48
CA TYR A 168 30.36 2.65 -15.85
C TYR A 168 30.68 4.14 -16.07
N TYR A 169 29.83 5.04 -15.54
CA TYR A 169 30.06 6.50 -15.68
C TYR A 169 31.32 6.95 -14.93
N LEU A 170 31.58 6.40 -13.73
CA LEU A 170 32.83 6.68 -13.00
C LEU A 170 34.08 6.22 -13.75
N LYS A 171 34.02 5.10 -14.46
CA LYS A 171 35.16 4.62 -15.29
C LYS A 171 35.39 5.51 -16.48
N ARG A 172 34.34 6.08 -17.06
CA ARG A 172 34.39 6.86 -18.29
C ARG A 172 34.75 8.32 -18.04
N GLY A 173 34.40 8.86 -16.86
CA GLY A 173 34.72 10.21 -16.45
C GLY A 173 34.08 11.32 -17.29
N ASP A 174 32.99 11.03 -18.02
CA ASP A 174 32.33 11.96 -18.93
C ASP A 174 31.22 12.81 -18.31
N GLY A 175 30.91 12.59 -17.01
CA GLY A 175 29.94 13.37 -16.24
C GLY A 175 28.48 13.32 -16.73
N ARG A 176 28.17 12.45 -17.70
CA ARG A 176 26.84 12.38 -18.33
C ARG A 176 26.01 11.22 -17.79
N ASN A 177 25.28 11.45 -16.72
CA ASN A 177 24.32 10.47 -16.20
C ASN A 177 22.90 11.05 -16.25
N GLN A 178 22.01 10.40 -16.99
CA GLN A 178 20.63 10.88 -17.16
C GLN A 178 19.70 10.55 -15.99
N ALA A 179 20.17 9.87 -14.94
CA ALA A 179 19.38 9.42 -13.79
C ALA A 179 18.05 8.68 -14.15
N GLN A 180 17.84 8.32 -15.41
CA GLN A 180 16.61 7.69 -15.90
C GLN A 180 16.33 6.37 -15.20
N LEU A 181 17.35 5.54 -15.00
CA LEU A 181 17.20 4.25 -14.31
C LEU A 181 16.77 4.42 -12.84
N VAL A 182 17.18 5.54 -12.19
CA VAL A 182 16.74 5.84 -10.82
C VAL A 182 15.27 6.23 -10.82
N ASN A 183 14.79 6.99 -11.80
CA ASN A 183 13.38 7.33 -11.94
C ASN A 183 12.51 6.09 -12.19
N GLU A 184 12.96 5.18 -13.05
CA GLU A 184 12.28 3.90 -13.29
C GLU A 184 12.20 3.03 -12.02
N LEU A 185 13.29 2.99 -11.24
CA LEU A 185 13.32 2.27 -9.96
C LEU A 185 12.36 2.89 -8.94
N GLU A 186 12.27 4.22 -8.86
CA GLU A 186 11.32 4.89 -7.97
C GLU A 186 9.85 4.59 -8.32
N GLN A 187 9.52 4.63 -9.61
CA GLN A 187 8.18 4.25 -10.08
C GLN A 187 7.85 2.79 -9.76
N LEU A 188 8.81 1.88 -9.96
CA LEU A 188 8.66 0.48 -9.62
C LEU A 188 8.41 0.28 -8.11
N LEU A 189 9.16 0.98 -7.27
CA LEU A 189 9.00 0.93 -5.81
C LEU A 189 7.67 1.52 -5.34
N GLU A 190 7.17 2.57 -5.98
CA GLU A 190 5.86 3.13 -5.65
C GLU A 190 4.73 2.11 -5.89
N VAL A 191 4.80 1.38 -7.02
CA VAL A 191 3.82 0.32 -7.33
C VAL A 191 3.96 -0.84 -6.35
N ALA A 192 5.19 -1.28 -6.05
CA ALA A 192 5.46 -2.36 -5.11
C ALA A 192 4.95 -2.03 -3.70
N LEU A 193 5.19 -0.81 -3.20
CA LEU A 193 4.70 -0.35 -1.90
C LEU A 193 3.17 -0.32 -1.85
N LYS A 194 2.51 0.21 -2.88
CA LYS A 194 1.05 0.15 -2.98
C LYS A 194 0.51 -1.28 -2.87
N LEU A 195 1.14 -2.21 -3.59
CA LEU A 195 0.75 -3.61 -3.58
C LEU A 195 0.87 -4.22 -2.18
N VAL A 196 1.99 -3.99 -1.50
CA VAL A 196 2.26 -4.55 -0.17
C VAL A 196 1.34 -3.95 0.89
N TYR A 197 1.05 -2.65 0.86
CA TYR A 197 0.09 -2.04 1.77
C TYR A 197 -1.33 -2.58 1.56
N LEU A 198 -1.73 -2.87 0.32
CA LEU A 198 -3.00 -3.51 0.03
C LEU A 198 -3.03 -4.95 0.56
N ASP A 199 -1.96 -5.71 0.36
CA ASP A 199 -1.84 -7.09 0.85
C ASP A 199 -1.88 -7.14 2.37
N HIS A 200 -1.11 -6.27 3.05
CA HIS A 200 -1.13 -6.13 4.50
C HIS A 200 -2.54 -5.82 5.05
N SER A 201 -3.35 -5.01 4.33
CA SER A 201 -4.73 -4.71 4.69
C SER A 201 -5.69 -5.89 4.47
N ASP A 202 -5.30 -6.89 3.69
CA ASP A 202 -6.10 -8.09 3.42
C ASP A 202 -5.91 -9.17 4.49
N HIS A 203 -4.77 -9.18 5.21
CA HIS A 203 -4.51 -10.14 6.28
C HIS A 203 -5.13 -9.70 7.61
N LEU A 204 -6.06 -10.53 8.15
CA LEU A 204 -6.80 -10.22 9.39
C LEU A 204 -6.05 -10.65 10.66
N PHE A 205 -5.26 -11.73 10.61
CA PHE A 205 -4.73 -12.40 11.80
C PHE A 205 -3.20 -12.56 11.85
N HIS A 206 -2.50 -12.55 10.70
CA HIS A 206 -1.04 -12.66 10.63
C HIS A 206 -0.51 -11.57 9.71
N GLN A 207 0.09 -10.55 10.30
CA GLN A 207 0.71 -9.46 9.56
C GLN A 207 2.21 -9.58 9.72
N THR A 208 2.90 -9.99 8.66
CA THR A 208 4.35 -9.81 8.57
C THR A 208 4.61 -8.46 7.93
N ASP A 209 5.16 -7.52 8.69
CA ASP A 209 5.55 -6.20 8.19
C ASP A 209 6.83 -6.26 7.33
N TYR A 210 7.39 -7.47 7.14
CA TYR A 210 8.66 -7.68 6.43
C TYR A 210 8.67 -7.05 5.04
N HIS A 211 7.68 -7.34 4.20
CA HIS A 211 7.62 -6.83 2.83
C HIS A 211 7.49 -5.30 2.77
N ILE A 212 6.73 -4.71 3.70
CA ILE A 212 6.61 -3.26 3.81
C ILE A 212 7.98 -2.66 4.13
N HIS A 213 8.60 -3.11 5.21
CA HIS A 213 9.91 -2.60 5.64
C HIS A 213 11.01 -2.88 4.62
N TYR A 214 10.91 -3.98 3.86
CA TYR A 214 11.83 -4.27 2.77
C TYR A 214 11.75 -3.21 1.66
N PHE A 215 10.57 -2.93 1.14
CA PHE A 215 10.42 -1.94 0.08
C PHE A 215 10.67 -0.51 0.58
N GLU A 216 10.34 -0.17 1.83
CA GLU A 216 10.72 1.10 2.45
C GLU A 216 12.24 1.23 2.56
N MET A 217 12.95 0.17 2.95
CA MET A 217 14.40 0.12 2.97
C MET A 217 14.96 0.37 1.56
N ARG A 218 14.42 -0.29 0.52
CA ARG A 218 14.83 -0.07 -0.87
C ARG A 218 14.54 1.35 -1.36
N GLN A 219 13.43 1.94 -0.92
CA GLN A 219 13.12 3.35 -1.24
C GLN A 219 14.16 4.31 -0.61
N ARG A 220 14.57 4.08 0.63
CA ARG A 220 15.65 4.87 1.26
C ARG A 220 16.96 4.72 0.50
N GLN A 221 17.32 3.51 0.10
CA GLN A 221 18.52 3.24 -0.71
C GLN A 221 18.45 3.94 -2.08
N THR A 222 17.29 3.98 -2.71
CA THR A 222 17.10 4.64 -4.01
C THR A 222 17.32 6.14 -3.93
N ARG A 223 16.95 6.78 -2.81
CA ARG A 223 17.27 8.21 -2.58
C ARG A 223 18.77 8.46 -2.52
N ILE A 224 19.53 7.56 -1.89
CA ILE A 224 20.99 7.65 -1.85
C ILE A 224 21.57 7.46 -3.27
N LEU A 225 21.06 6.49 -4.04
CA LEU A 225 21.47 6.30 -5.44
C LEU A 225 21.22 7.55 -6.28
N ARG A 226 20.12 8.26 -6.06
CA ARG A 226 19.84 9.54 -6.73
C ARG A 226 20.88 10.61 -6.40
N ASN A 227 21.25 10.75 -5.12
CA ASN A 227 22.28 11.67 -4.70
C ASN A 227 23.64 11.32 -5.33
N MET A 228 24.03 10.04 -5.30
CA MET A 228 25.25 9.56 -5.94
C MET A 228 25.25 9.83 -7.45
N ALA A 229 24.14 9.60 -8.13
CA ALA A 229 23.99 9.88 -9.56
C ALA A 229 24.19 11.37 -9.89
N GLN A 230 23.67 12.28 -9.05
CA GLN A 230 23.87 13.72 -9.20
C GLN A 230 25.33 14.12 -8.97
N GLN A 231 25.98 13.55 -7.95
CA GLN A 231 27.39 13.85 -7.65
C GLN A 231 28.32 13.37 -8.78
N ILE A 232 28.05 12.20 -9.37
CA ILE A 232 28.83 11.69 -10.50
C ILE A 232 28.76 12.65 -11.71
N ASN A 233 27.64 13.35 -11.92
CA ASN A 233 27.52 14.34 -12.99
C ASN A 233 28.42 15.57 -12.79
N THR A 234 28.81 15.87 -11.54
CA THR A 234 29.72 16.99 -11.24
C THR A 234 31.19 16.58 -11.29
N CYS A 235 31.47 15.29 -11.35
CA CYS A 235 32.83 14.76 -11.38
C CYS A 235 33.39 14.79 -12.81
N GLN A 236 34.31 15.71 -13.10
CA GLN A 236 35.13 15.66 -14.31
C GLN A 236 36.39 14.82 -14.02
N LEU A 237 36.31 13.50 -14.10
CA LEU A 237 37.35 12.65 -13.57
C LEU A 237 37.89 11.62 -14.53
N ALA A 238 39.16 11.75 -14.80
CA ALA A 238 40.07 10.68 -15.18
C ALA A 238 41.09 10.42 -14.04
N ALA A 239 40.63 10.07 -12.85
CA ALA A 239 41.53 9.80 -11.75
C ALA A 239 41.59 8.30 -11.44
N SER A 240 42.76 7.79 -11.04
CA SER A 240 42.93 6.41 -10.56
C SER A 240 41.97 6.07 -9.41
N GLU A 241 41.56 7.07 -8.65
CA GLU A 241 40.64 6.97 -7.54
C GLU A 241 39.19 6.68 -7.97
N SER A 242 38.75 7.23 -9.11
CA SER A 242 37.41 6.97 -9.65
C SER A 242 37.24 5.49 -10.04
N LEU A 243 38.32 4.84 -10.46
CA LEU A 243 38.32 3.40 -10.77
C LEU A 243 38.08 2.55 -9.54
N ILE A 244 38.63 2.94 -8.38
CA ILE A 244 38.40 2.22 -7.12
C ILE A 244 36.93 2.31 -6.70
N VAL A 245 36.35 3.53 -6.74
CA VAL A 245 34.94 3.74 -6.44
C VAL A 245 34.07 2.94 -7.42
N ALA A 246 34.39 2.98 -8.71
CA ALA A 246 33.69 2.22 -9.74
C ALA A 246 33.73 0.69 -9.49
N GLN A 247 34.88 0.16 -9.04
CA GLN A 247 34.99 -1.25 -8.66
C GLN A 247 34.10 -1.61 -7.46
N LEU A 248 34.02 -0.73 -6.47
CA LEU A 248 33.13 -0.92 -5.31
C LEU A 248 31.65 -0.93 -5.72
N PHE A 249 31.22 -0.02 -6.60
CA PHE A 249 29.86 -0.06 -7.15
C PHE A 249 29.57 -1.36 -7.86
N SER A 250 30.50 -1.83 -8.70
CA SER A 250 30.35 -3.11 -9.41
C SER A 250 30.33 -4.31 -8.46
N LYS A 251 31.19 -4.30 -7.42
CA LYS A 251 31.20 -5.33 -6.38
C LYS A 251 29.92 -5.33 -5.56
N THR A 252 29.43 -4.15 -5.18
CA THR A 252 28.13 -4.00 -4.50
C THR A 252 27.00 -4.57 -5.35
N ALA A 253 26.95 -4.25 -6.63
CA ALA A 253 25.95 -4.79 -7.55
C ALA A 253 25.98 -6.31 -7.63
N SER A 254 27.18 -6.93 -7.69
CA SER A 254 27.33 -8.39 -7.79
C SER A 254 26.93 -9.11 -6.49
N GLN A 255 27.10 -8.48 -5.35
CA GLN A 255 26.77 -9.05 -4.03
C GLN A 255 25.37 -8.64 -3.53
N LEU A 256 24.66 -7.80 -4.29
CA LEU A 256 23.31 -7.39 -3.93
C LEU A 256 22.35 -8.55 -4.20
N SER A 257 21.77 -9.11 -3.15
CA SER A 257 20.69 -10.09 -3.22
C SER A 257 19.80 -10.00 -1.99
N GLN A 258 18.59 -10.51 -2.07
CA GLN A 258 17.67 -10.51 -0.94
C GLN A 258 18.25 -11.27 0.27
N SER A 259 19.00 -12.32 0.06
CA SER A 259 19.54 -13.20 1.10
C SER A 259 20.91 -12.79 1.67
N ASN A 260 21.63 -11.84 1.03
CA ASN A 260 22.97 -11.44 1.47
C ASN A 260 22.90 -10.20 2.37
N PRO A 261 23.29 -10.28 3.66
CA PRO A 261 23.31 -9.13 4.57
C PRO A 261 24.37 -8.07 4.26
N ALA A 262 25.32 -8.35 3.35
CA ALA A 262 26.33 -7.41 2.84
C ALA A 262 27.39 -6.93 3.87
N TYR A 263 27.64 -7.66 4.96
CA TYR A 263 28.64 -7.29 5.97
C TYR A 263 30.04 -7.14 5.38
N ASN A 264 30.46 -8.04 4.49
CA ASN A 264 31.79 -8.04 3.86
C ASN A 264 32.03 -6.76 3.02
N LEU A 265 30.96 -6.16 2.49
CA LEU A 265 31.07 -4.91 1.71
C LEU A 265 31.45 -3.71 2.59
N LEU A 266 30.99 -3.66 3.84
CA LEU A 266 31.38 -2.59 4.78
C LEU A 266 32.85 -2.67 5.14
N GLU A 267 33.37 -3.87 5.39
CA GLU A 267 34.80 -4.09 5.63
C GLU A 267 35.67 -3.66 4.45
N ASP A 268 35.24 -3.99 3.23
CA ASP A 268 35.94 -3.57 2.02
C ASP A 268 35.97 -2.04 1.88
N ILE A 269 34.84 -1.38 2.11
CA ILE A 269 34.76 0.09 2.04
C ILE A 269 35.71 0.72 3.06
N GLU A 270 35.75 0.22 4.29
CA GLU A 270 36.64 0.74 5.32
C GLU A 270 38.12 0.59 4.94
N LYS A 271 38.52 -0.57 4.39
CA LYS A 271 39.87 -0.78 3.87
C LYS A 271 40.23 0.25 2.77
N TYR A 272 39.33 0.47 1.83
CA TYR A 272 39.56 1.45 0.75
C TYR A 272 39.57 2.88 1.27
N LEU A 273 38.76 3.26 2.24
CA LEU A 273 38.79 4.56 2.90
C LEU A 273 40.13 4.80 3.62
N GLN A 274 40.72 3.77 4.24
CA GLN A 274 42.04 3.90 4.85
C GLN A 274 43.14 4.10 3.79
N VAL A 275 43.09 3.36 2.68
CA VAL A 275 44.00 3.58 1.56
C VAL A 275 43.87 5.00 0.99
N PHE A 276 42.63 5.49 0.87
CA PHE A 276 42.36 6.84 0.38
C PHE A 276 42.92 7.93 1.33
N ARG A 277 42.79 7.76 2.65
CA ARG A 277 43.33 8.69 3.68
C ARG A 277 44.86 8.74 3.72
N ASN A 278 45.52 7.66 3.39
CA ASN A 278 46.97 7.56 3.43
C ASN A 278 47.69 8.06 2.18
N ARG A 279 46.95 8.58 1.19
CA ARG A 279 47.50 9.17 -0.02
C ARG A 279 48.05 10.56 0.22
N SER A 280 48.99 10.97 -0.66
CA SER A 280 49.57 12.34 -0.64
C SER A 280 48.46 13.39 -0.77
N LEU A 281 48.66 14.56 -0.18
CA LEU A 281 47.74 15.70 -0.29
C LEU A 281 47.55 16.13 -1.73
N PRO A 282 46.34 16.63 -2.13
CA PRO A 282 46.09 17.15 -3.45
C PRO A 282 46.95 18.36 -3.73
N LYS A 283 47.47 18.47 -4.95
CA LYS A 283 48.37 19.57 -5.36
C LYS A 283 47.61 20.71 -6.09
N THR A 284 46.44 20.46 -6.62
CA THR A 284 45.63 21.45 -7.32
C THR A 284 44.21 21.51 -6.68
N ARG A 285 43.52 22.63 -6.93
CA ARG A 285 42.14 22.81 -6.50
C ARG A 285 41.22 21.78 -7.17
N GLU A 286 41.41 21.48 -8.42
CA GLU A 286 40.65 20.50 -9.18
C GLU A 286 40.81 19.08 -8.60
N GLU A 287 42.05 18.70 -8.26
CA GLU A 287 42.34 17.44 -7.60
C GLU A 287 41.66 17.37 -6.21
N PHE A 288 41.65 18.49 -5.46
CA PHE A 288 40.98 18.56 -4.16
C PHE A 288 39.47 18.39 -4.29
N GLU A 289 38.81 19.13 -5.20
CA GLU A 289 37.35 19.03 -5.42
C GLU A 289 36.94 17.64 -5.89
N THR A 290 37.73 17.05 -6.74
CA THR A 290 37.62 15.67 -7.21
C THR A 290 37.65 14.66 -6.06
N ARG A 291 38.70 14.71 -5.24
CA ARG A 291 38.87 13.81 -4.11
C ARG A 291 37.77 14.00 -3.06
N ALA A 292 37.31 15.23 -2.85
CA ALA A 292 36.20 15.52 -1.94
C ALA A 292 34.89 14.84 -2.42
N THR A 293 34.60 14.93 -3.71
CA THR A 293 33.42 14.27 -4.30
C THR A 293 33.51 12.75 -4.22
N LEU A 294 34.70 12.18 -4.49
CA LEU A 294 34.90 10.73 -4.35
C LEU A 294 34.75 10.26 -2.91
N LEU A 295 35.28 11.01 -1.94
CA LEU A 295 35.10 10.69 -0.54
C LEU A 295 33.61 10.70 -0.15
N GLN A 296 32.87 11.66 -0.67
CA GLN A 296 31.42 11.71 -0.45
C GLN A 296 30.70 10.51 -1.09
N LEU A 297 31.04 10.11 -2.30
CA LEU A 297 30.51 8.89 -2.94
C LEU A 297 30.80 7.62 -2.12
N PHE A 298 32.00 7.51 -1.52
CA PHE A 298 32.32 6.42 -0.59
C PHE A 298 31.38 6.41 0.60
N ARG A 299 31.14 7.57 1.23
CA ARG A 299 30.26 7.71 2.39
C ARG A 299 28.81 7.40 2.06
N GLU A 300 28.33 7.83 0.90
CA GLU A 300 26.99 7.51 0.41
C GLU A 300 26.83 6.00 0.16
N LEU A 301 27.85 5.35 -0.43
CA LEU A 301 27.85 3.91 -0.65
C LEU A 301 27.89 3.12 0.67
N GLU A 302 28.70 3.57 1.65
CA GLU A 302 28.72 3.02 3.01
C GLU A 302 27.33 3.10 3.63
N HIS A 303 26.68 4.26 3.56
CA HIS A 303 25.34 4.47 4.10
C HIS A 303 24.29 3.62 3.37
N PHE A 304 24.39 3.51 2.05
CA PHE A 304 23.54 2.63 1.24
C PHE A 304 23.58 1.17 1.72
N ILE A 305 24.78 0.67 2.01
CA ILE A 305 24.96 -0.70 2.48
C ILE A 305 24.52 -0.84 3.94
N GLN A 306 24.82 0.15 4.80
CA GLN A 306 24.44 0.14 6.22
C GLN A 306 22.93 0.04 6.41
N ILE A 307 22.13 0.74 5.61
CA ILE A 307 20.66 0.63 5.62
C ILE A 307 20.20 -0.82 5.43
N LYS A 308 20.86 -1.57 4.54
CA LYS A 308 20.55 -2.98 4.31
C LYS A 308 20.96 -3.85 5.50
N VAL A 309 22.14 -3.63 6.05
CA VAL A 309 22.65 -4.32 7.25
C VAL A 309 21.69 -4.13 8.43
N ASP A 310 21.27 -2.90 8.68
CA ASP A 310 20.33 -2.55 9.76
C ASP A 310 18.97 -3.24 9.55
N PHE A 311 18.50 -3.30 8.31
CA PHE A 311 17.27 -4.03 7.98
C PHE A 311 17.40 -5.52 8.32
N TYR A 312 18.50 -6.18 7.94
CA TYR A 312 18.72 -7.59 8.23
C TYR A 312 18.80 -7.86 9.74
N GLN A 313 19.47 -6.99 10.48
CA GLN A 313 19.58 -7.13 11.95
C GLN A 313 18.22 -7.07 12.64
N ARG A 314 17.29 -6.26 12.12
CA ARG A 314 15.97 -6.03 12.73
C ARG A 314 14.92 -7.05 12.30
N TYR A 315 14.91 -7.43 11.03
CA TYR A 315 13.77 -8.13 10.43
C TYR A 315 14.09 -9.54 9.91
N ALA A 316 15.31 -9.83 9.42
CA ALA A 316 15.62 -11.14 8.87
C ALA A 316 15.80 -12.24 9.94
N LYS A 317 16.08 -11.87 11.20
CA LYS A 317 16.08 -12.82 12.32
C LYS A 317 14.69 -13.38 12.66
N ASN A 318 13.64 -12.65 12.30
CA ASN A 318 12.26 -13.04 12.61
C ASN A 318 11.67 -14.00 11.55
N GLU A 319 12.18 -14.04 10.33
CA GLU A 319 11.68 -14.94 9.29
C GLU A 319 12.00 -16.43 9.58
N ASN A 320 13.12 -16.72 10.23
CA ASN A 320 13.52 -18.10 10.59
C ASN A 320 12.70 -18.70 11.75
N ASN A 321 11.80 -17.95 12.38
CA ASN A 321 10.90 -18.45 13.43
C ASN A 321 9.50 -18.81 12.91
N PHE A 322 9.23 -18.68 11.63
CA PHE A 322 7.91 -18.91 11.01
C PHE A 322 7.93 -19.86 9.80
N SER A 323 9.07 -20.54 9.54
CA SER A 323 9.17 -21.60 8.53
C SER A 323 8.94 -22.99 9.14
#